data_1fb9f846ca6bb5307b45b8d5d01df454
#
_entry.id   1fb9f846ca6bb5307b45b8d5d01df454
#
_cell.length_a   1.000
_cell.length_b   1.000
_cell.length_c   1.000
_cell.angle_alpha   90.00
_cell.angle_beta   90.00
_cell.angle_gamma   90.00
#
_symmetry.space_group_name_H-M   'P 1'
#
loop_
_entity.id
_entity.type
_entity.pdbx_description
1 polymer ?
#
loop_
_entity_poly.entity_id
_entity_poly.type
_entity_poly.pdbx_seq_one_letter_code
_entity_poly.pdbx_strand_id
1 'polypeptide(L)'
;MNEQESIVYHQTLTAIYSGILFHNQCFEAGQDSEISYHFDCPEYTELKEKYDLEKIAGSGSDFDRVKRLLYHFAPRLTHSPMYDNHIEINALKLLEYSLDNSEQGINCYNKSKILGECCLALGIYARRVFIMPYSPYDCDNHVVNEIYDRELNNWIMVDLTFGAYFVDEKRTPLSLLEIRERLANNRFLAFVTGEDSLDDLNALRESHLDADSYFAKNLFYFRLDRENKFGEGDEYLTVCPEHYSINRSRAANIHYRLKQYPEFYGEHREDYEKNAAEWEAKAEISRADVSVMLKTPIA
;
A
#
# COMPACT_ATOMS: atom_id res chain seq x y z
N MET A 1 -6.16 9.93 25.94
CA MET A 1 -7.49 9.60 25.36
C MET A 1 -7.91 8.29 25.98
N ASN A 2 -9.09 8.21 26.56
CA ASN A 2 -9.62 6.93 27.06
C ASN A 2 -10.23 6.12 25.91
N GLU A 3 -10.64 4.87 26.16
CA GLU A 3 -11.15 3.96 25.13
C GLU A 3 -12.38 4.53 24.40
N GLN A 4 -13.33 5.09 25.14
CA GLN A 4 -14.54 5.71 24.55
C GLN A 4 -14.22 6.93 23.69
N GLU A 5 -13.30 7.76 24.13
CA GLU A 5 -12.81 8.90 23.34
C GLU A 5 -12.11 8.45 22.07
N SER A 6 -11.34 7.36 22.12
CA SER A 6 -10.66 6.77 20.96
C SER A 6 -11.66 6.24 19.94
N ILE A 7 -12.69 5.52 20.37
CA ILE A 7 -13.76 5.01 19.51
C ILE A 7 -14.43 6.18 18.76
N VAL A 8 -14.91 7.20 19.49
CA VAL A 8 -15.58 8.36 18.89
C VAL A 8 -14.65 9.11 17.92
N TYR A 9 -13.37 9.23 18.25
CA TYR A 9 -12.38 9.87 17.40
C TYR A 9 -12.22 9.14 16.07
N HIS A 10 -11.96 7.84 16.09
CA HIS A 10 -11.79 7.04 14.87
C HIS A 10 -13.06 6.94 14.04
N GLN A 11 -14.23 6.79 14.66
CA GLN A 11 -15.52 6.81 13.96
C GLN A 11 -15.75 8.18 13.27
N THR A 12 -15.40 9.28 13.92
CA THR A 12 -15.52 10.62 13.34
C THR A 12 -14.58 10.80 12.14
N LEU A 13 -13.33 10.39 12.28
CA LEU A 13 -12.38 10.45 11.17
C LEU A 13 -12.80 9.56 9.99
N THR A 14 -13.26 8.35 10.26
CA THR A 14 -13.79 7.45 9.23
C THR A 14 -14.95 8.12 8.49
N ALA A 15 -15.90 8.73 9.20
CA ALA A 15 -17.03 9.42 8.57
C ALA A 15 -16.59 10.59 7.67
N ILE A 16 -15.61 11.39 8.11
CA ILE A 16 -15.07 12.53 7.33
C ILE A 16 -14.40 12.01 6.05
N TYR A 17 -13.47 11.07 6.17
CA TYR A 17 -12.74 10.57 5.02
C TYR A 17 -13.61 9.74 4.07
N SER A 18 -14.55 8.95 4.60
CA SER A 18 -15.56 8.25 3.79
C SER A 18 -16.42 9.23 2.99
N GLY A 19 -16.80 10.37 3.58
CA GLY A 19 -17.49 11.44 2.87
C GLY A 19 -16.66 12.01 1.71
N ILE A 20 -15.35 12.19 1.90
CA ILE A 20 -14.43 12.60 0.82
C ILE A 20 -14.40 11.56 -0.28
N LEU A 21 -14.25 10.27 0.07
CA LEU A 21 -14.25 9.18 -0.90
C LEU A 21 -15.57 9.09 -1.65
N PHE A 22 -16.71 9.24 -0.96
CA PHE A 22 -18.04 9.19 -1.54
C PHE A 22 -18.26 10.28 -2.60
N HIS A 23 -17.79 11.49 -2.36
CA HIS A 23 -17.90 12.59 -3.32
C HIS A 23 -16.87 12.52 -4.46
N ASN A 24 -15.94 11.57 -4.42
CA ASN A 24 -14.87 11.40 -5.41
C ASN A 24 -14.80 9.95 -5.92
N GLN A 25 -15.94 9.32 -6.20
CA GLN A 25 -15.99 7.93 -6.68
C GLN A 25 -15.62 7.78 -8.16
N CYS A 26 -15.83 8.84 -8.96
CA CYS A 26 -15.48 8.83 -10.37
C CYS A 26 -13.98 9.07 -10.53
N PHE A 27 -13.31 8.12 -11.19
CA PHE A 27 -11.93 8.28 -11.60
C PHE A 27 -11.86 8.96 -12.95
N GLU A 28 -10.85 9.79 -13.15
CA GLU A 28 -10.60 10.42 -14.43
C GLU A 28 -10.28 9.37 -15.49
N ALA A 29 -10.89 9.50 -16.66
CA ALA A 29 -10.55 8.69 -17.82
C ALA A 29 -9.07 8.89 -18.15
N GLY A 30 -8.30 7.81 -18.10
CA GLY A 30 -6.87 7.81 -18.28
C GLY A 30 -6.46 7.03 -19.53
N GLN A 31 -5.15 6.90 -19.70
CA GLN A 31 -4.59 6.05 -20.74
C GLN A 31 -4.82 4.58 -20.39
N ASP A 32 -5.21 3.79 -21.37
CA ASP A 32 -5.17 2.34 -21.25
C ASP A 32 -3.72 1.91 -21.06
N SER A 33 -3.45 1.30 -19.92
CA SER A 33 -2.12 0.97 -19.46
C SER A 33 -2.04 -0.49 -19.04
N GLU A 34 -0.83 -1.04 -19.11
CA GLU A 34 -0.54 -2.39 -18.68
C GLU A 34 0.49 -2.40 -17.55
N ILE A 35 0.36 -3.38 -16.67
CA ILE A 35 1.33 -3.69 -15.62
C ILE A 35 2.01 -5.00 -16.00
N SER A 36 3.34 -5.00 -15.99
CA SER A 36 4.14 -6.20 -16.23
C SER A 36 4.59 -6.87 -14.93
N TYR A 37 4.77 -8.18 -15.02
CA TYR A 37 5.20 -9.04 -13.92
C TYR A 37 6.32 -9.96 -14.40
N HIS A 38 7.46 -9.92 -13.72
CA HIS A 38 8.65 -10.69 -14.09
C HIS A 38 8.90 -11.77 -13.03
N PHE A 39 8.79 -13.03 -13.44
CA PHE A 39 8.93 -14.20 -12.55
C PHE A 39 10.28 -14.91 -12.69
N ASP A 40 11.07 -14.55 -13.69
CA ASP A 40 12.30 -15.23 -14.11
C ASP A 40 13.58 -14.49 -13.72
N CYS A 41 13.48 -13.54 -12.76
CA CYS A 41 14.67 -12.86 -12.24
C CYS A 41 15.59 -13.87 -11.54
N PRO A 42 16.90 -13.89 -11.87
CA PRO A 42 17.86 -14.85 -11.31
C PRO A 42 17.91 -14.83 -9.78
N GLU A 43 17.76 -13.66 -9.19
CA GLU A 43 17.80 -13.42 -7.74
C GLU A 43 16.66 -14.10 -6.98
N TYR A 44 15.56 -14.46 -7.66
CA TYR A 44 14.45 -15.17 -7.03
C TYR A 44 14.80 -16.58 -6.59
N THR A 45 15.78 -17.22 -7.23
CA THR A 45 16.28 -18.52 -6.76
C THR A 45 16.98 -18.36 -5.41
N GLU A 46 17.88 -17.40 -5.28
CA GLU A 46 18.55 -17.08 -4.02
C GLU A 46 17.55 -16.69 -2.93
N LEU A 47 16.57 -15.83 -3.28
CA LEU A 47 15.54 -15.37 -2.35
C LEU A 47 14.70 -16.54 -1.79
N LYS A 48 14.29 -17.49 -2.65
CA LYS A 48 13.54 -18.68 -2.24
C LYS A 48 14.36 -19.59 -1.31
N GLU A 49 15.61 -19.85 -1.67
CA GLU A 49 16.48 -20.77 -0.93
C GLU A 49 16.92 -20.17 0.42
N LYS A 50 17.38 -18.90 0.42
CA LYS A 50 17.91 -18.23 1.61
C LYS A 50 16.85 -18.06 2.72
N TYR A 51 15.59 -17.85 2.33
CA TYR A 51 14.50 -17.58 3.27
C TYR A 51 13.44 -18.69 3.33
N ASP A 52 13.70 -19.87 2.77
CA ASP A 52 12.78 -21.01 2.78
C ASP A 52 11.35 -20.68 2.31
N LEU A 53 11.21 -19.78 1.30
CA LEU A 53 9.91 -19.22 0.92
C LEU A 53 8.86 -20.28 0.55
N GLU A 54 9.24 -21.33 -0.18
CA GLU A 54 8.34 -22.42 -0.56
C GLU A 54 7.82 -23.19 0.66
N LYS A 55 8.67 -23.41 1.65
CA LYS A 55 8.30 -24.08 2.90
C LYS A 55 7.36 -23.21 3.74
N ILE A 56 7.62 -21.91 3.84
CA ILE A 56 6.78 -20.97 4.58
C ILE A 56 5.42 -20.84 3.88
N ALA A 57 5.42 -20.61 2.57
CA ALA A 57 4.20 -20.45 1.79
C ALA A 57 3.35 -21.73 1.77
N GLY A 58 3.98 -22.92 1.72
CA GLY A 58 3.29 -24.20 1.68
C GLY A 58 2.38 -24.36 0.46
N SER A 59 1.27 -25.07 0.61
CA SER A 59 0.27 -25.34 -0.43
C SER A 59 -1.05 -24.61 -0.17
N GLY A 60 -1.92 -24.52 -1.17
CA GLY A 60 -3.21 -23.86 -1.13
C GLY A 60 -3.35 -22.81 -2.23
N SER A 61 -4.39 -21.98 -2.15
CA SER A 61 -4.60 -20.85 -3.06
C SER A 61 -3.44 -19.86 -3.00
N ASP A 62 -3.36 -18.95 -3.96
CA ASP A 62 -2.33 -17.90 -3.94
C ASP A 62 -2.47 -17.04 -2.69
N PHE A 63 -3.69 -16.71 -2.28
CA PHE A 63 -3.93 -15.95 -1.05
C PHE A 63 -3.53 -16.72 0.21
N ASP A 64 -3.82 -18.03 0.32
CA ASP A 64 -3.38 -18.83 1.47
C ASP A 64 -1.87 -18.88 1.62
N ARG A 65 -1.16 -18.97 0.50
CA ARG A 65 0.30 -18.97 0.46
C ARG A 65 0.88 -17.62 0.88
N VAL A 66 0.30 -16.53 0.37
CA VAL A 66 0.72 -15.16 0.72
C VAL A 66 0.38 -14.83 2.17
N LYS A 67 -0.76 -15.27 2.68
CA LYS A 67 -1.15 -15.10 4.09
C LYS A 67 -0.13 -15.71 5.04
N ARG A 68 0.44 -16.89 4.71
CA ARG A 68 1.52 -17.49 5.51
C ARG A 68 2.82 -16.69 5.45
N LEU A 69 3.19 -16.14 4.29
CA LEU A 69 4.33 -15.23 4.19
C LEU A 69 4.10 -13.95 5.00
N LEU A 70 2.90 -13.38 4.90
CA LEU A 70 2.47 -12.19 5.63
C LEU A 70 2.66 -12.38 7.14
N TYR A 71 2.11 -13.44 7.69
CA TYR A 71 2.16 -13.75 9.12
C TYR A 71 3.56 -14.20 9.58
N HIS A 72 4.38 -14.73 8.66
CA HIS A 72 5.76 -15.07 8.96
C HIS A 72 6.63 -13.82 9.07
N PHE A 73 6.52 -12.88 8.13
CA PHE A 73 7.44 -11.74 8.06
C PHE A 73 6.97 -10.55 8.90
N ALA A 74 5.67 -10.25 8.99
CA ALA A 74 5.17 -9.07 9.67
C ALA A 74 5.69 -8.90 11.10
N PRO A 75 5.66 -9.92 11.99
CA PRO A 75 6.15 -9.79 13.36
C PRO A 75 7.68 -9.73 13.46
N ARG A 76 8.41 -10.07 12.39
CA ARG A 76 9.88 -10.09 12.37
C ARG A 76 10.51 -8.83 11.81
N LEU A 77 9.72 -8.02 11.11
CA LEU A 77 10.20 -6.81 10.45
C LEU A 77 9.72 -5.58 11.24
N THR A 78 10.61 -4.96 11.98
CA THR A 78 10.30 -3.72 12.72
C THR A 78 9.88 -2.62 11.74
N HIS A 79 8.83 -1.87 12.08
CA HIS A 79 8.39 -0.72 11.28
C HIS A 79 9.07 0.56 11.76
N SER A 80 9.72 1.28 10.83
CA SER A 80 10.30 2.60 11.05
C SER A 80 9.84 3.55 9.96
N PRO A 81 8.85 4.43 10.21
CA PRO A 81 8.30 5.32 9.20
C PRO A 81 9.32 6.36 8.70
N MET A 82 10.35 6.65 9.51
CA MET A 82 11.40 7.63 9.20
C MET A 82 12.68 6.98 8.64
N TYR A 83 12.62 5.72 8.22
CA TYR A 83 13.75 5.06 7.57
C TYR A 83 14.12 5.77 6.26
N ASP A 84 15.41 6.08 6.10
CA ASP A 84 15.95 6.92 5.03
C ASP A 84 16.20 6.21 3.70
N ASN A 85 15.87 4.92 3.60
CA ASN A 85 16.04 4.08 2.40
C ASN A 85 17.50 3.98 1.91
N HIS A 86 18.48 3.95 2.81
CA HIS A 86 19.91 3.87 2.46
C HIS A 86 20.35 2.47 1.97
N ILE A 87 19.55 1.44 2.21
CA ILE A 87 19.80 0.09 1.69
C ILE A 87 19.16 -0.04 0.30
N GLU A 88 19.84 -0.75 -0.59
CA GLU A 88 19.31 -1.08 -1.92
C GLU A 88 17.94 -1.73 -1.81
N ILE A 89 16.98 -1.20 -2.59
CA ILE A 89 15.57 -1.56 -2.47
C ILE A 89 15.27 -2.84 -3.25
N ASN A 90 15.60 -3.97 -2.64
CA ASN A 90 15.20 -5.32 -3.06
C ASN A 90 15.05 -6.23 -1.84
N ALA A 91 14.28 -7.31 -1.99
CA ALA A 91 13.95 -8.19 -0.87
C ALA A 91 15.18 -8.84 -0.22
N LEU A 92 16.20 -9.22 -0.99
CA LEU A 92 17.42 -9.84 -0.45
C LEU A 92 18.12 -8.89 0.52
N LYS A 93 18.39 -7.66 0.09
CA LYS A 93 19.11 -6.66 0.89
C LYS A 93 18.29 -6.15 2.06
N LEU A 94 16.99 -5.92 1.86
CA LEU A 94 16.10 -5.44 2.92
C LEU A 94 15.87 -6.50 4.00
N LEU A 95 15.71 -7.77 3.65
CA LEU A 95 15.60 -8.87 4.62
C LEU A 95 16.91 -9.11 5.37
N GLU A 96 18.04 -9.09 4.67
CA GLU A 96 19.36 -9.18 5.31
C GLU A 96 19.56 -8.07 6.35
N TYR A 97 19.25 -6.82 5.99
CA TYR A 97 19.33 -5.67 6.88
C TYR A 97 18.39 -5.78 8.09
N SER A 98 17.11 -6.15 7.87
CA SER A 98 16.08 -6.06 8.91
C SER A 98 16.00 -7.28 9.82
N LEU A 99 16.31 -8.50 9.31
CA LEU A 99 16.23 -9.72 10.10
C LEU A 99 17.46 -9.95 10.99
N ASP A 100 18.63 -9.52 10.53
CA ASP A 100 19.88 -9.68 11.28
C ASP A 100 19.97 -8.70 12.46
N ASN A 101 19.17 -7.64 12.44
CA ASN A 101 19.15 -6.63 13.50
C ASN A 101 17.72 -6.11 13.71
N SER A 102 17.04 -6.65 14.73
CA SER A 102 15.65 -6.29 15.06
C SER A 102 15.45 -4.82 15.45
N GLU A 103 16.52 -4.08 15.76
CA GLU A 103 16.47 -2.64 16.03
C GLU A 103 16.47 -1.81 14.74
N GLN A 104 16.83 -2.42 13.60
CA GLN A 104 16.85 -1.76 12.29
C GLN A 104 15.51 -1.92 11.60
N GLY A 105 14.61 -0.97 11.85
CA GLY A 105 13.31 -0.92 11.23
C GLY A 105 13.36 -0.36 9.80
N ILE A 106 12.42 -0.81 8.97
CA ILE A 106 12.17 -0.32 7.61
C ILE A 106 10.74 0.18 7.47
N ASN A 107 10.48 1.06 6.51
CA ASN A 107 9.15 1.64 6.30
C ASN A 107 8.22 0.76 5.45
N CYS A 108 6.96 1.18 5.28
CA CYS A 108 5.95 0.45 4.51
C CYS A 108 6.36 0.24 3.05
N TYR A 109 7.07 1.19 2.45
CA TYR A 109 7.60 1.11 1.09
C TYR A 109 8.54 -0.08 0.90
N ASN A 110 9.46 -0.29 1.84
CA ASN A 110 10.40 -1.41 1.81
C ASN A 110 9.73 -2.74 2.17
N LYS A 111 8.81 -2.74 3.14
CA LYS A 111 8.05 -3.94 3.51
C LYS A 111 7.19 -4.45 2.34
N SER A 112 6.51 -3.55 1.64
CA SER A 112 5.73 -3.94 0.45
C SER A 112 6.62 -4.47 -0.68
N LYS A 113 7.87 -3.97 -0.80
CA LYS A 113 8.84 -4.50 -1.76
C LYS A 113 9.25 -5.94 -1.43
N ILE A 114 9.55 -6.21 -0.16
CA ILE A 114 9.85 -7.57 0.31
C ILE A 114 8.72 -8.54 -0.05
N LEU A 115 7.47 -8.22 0.33
CA LEU A 115 6.35 -9.12 0.09
C LEU A 115 6.09 -9.32 -1.40
N GLY A 116 6.12 -8.24 -2.19
CA GLY A 116 5.94 -8.29 -3.63
C GLY A 116 6.94 -9.22 -4.32
N GLU A 117 8.24 -9.09 -4.02
CA GLU A 117 9.29 -9.94 -4.60
C GLU A 117 9.21 -11.39 -4.11
N CYS A 118 8.86 -11.62 -2.84
CA CYS A 118 8.62 -12.98 -2.35
C CYS A 118 7.45 -13.66 -3.09
N CYS A 119 6.38 -12.92 -3.38
CA CYS A 119 5.25 -13.42 -4.17
C CYS A 119 5.68 -13.75 -5.61
N LEU A 120 6.38 -12.81 -6.29
CA LEU A 120 6.87 -13.02 -7.64
C LEU A 120 7.85 -14.21 -7.73
N ALA A 121 8.73 -14.36 -6.76
CA ALA A 121 9.63 -15.52 -6.67
C ALA A 121 8.87 -16.86 -6.59
N LEU A 122 7.67 -16.87 -6.03
CA LEU A 122 6.80 -18.04 -5.92
C LEU A 122 5.80 -18.18 -7.10
N GLY A 123 5.91 -17.35 -8.13
CA GLY A 123 5.02 -17.36 -9.29
C GLY A 123 3.61 -16.82 -9.00
N ILE A 124 3.48 -15.97 -7.96
CA ILE A 124 2.23 -15.32 -7.59
C ILE A 124 2.28 -13.88 -8.08
N TYR A 125 1.26 -13.46 -8.85
CA TYR A 125 1.15 -12.08 -9.30
C TYR A 125 0.96 -11.16 -8.09
N ALA A 126 1.86 -10.21 -7.96
CA ALA A 126 1.84 -9.21 -6.90
C ALA A 126 2.26 -7.85 -7.45
N ARG A 127 1.59 -6.80 -7.03
CA ARG A 127 1.93 -5.42 -7.37
C ARG A 127 1.99 -4.56 -6.10
N ARG A 128 2.91 -3.63 -6.09
CA ARG A 128 3.03 -2.63 -5.04
C ARG A 128 2.13 -1.44 -5.37
N VAL A 129 1.36 -1.00 -4.39
CA VAL A 129 0.42 0.12 -4.54
C VAL A 129 0.64 1.15 -3.43
N PHE A 130 0.92 2.37 -3.83
CA PHE A 130 0.92 3.52 -2.94
C PHE A 130 -0.51 4.03 -2.82
N ILE A 131 -1.06 3.99 -1.64
CA ILE A 131 -2.35 4.58 -1.31
C ILE A 131 -2.11 5.98 -0.75
N MET A 132 -2.78 6.97 -1.31
CA MET A 132 -2.44 8.38 -1.16
C MET A 132 -3.61 9.18 -0.61
N PRO A 133 -3.36 10.11 0.34
CA PRO A 133 -4.41 10.94 0.94
C PRO A 133 -4.90 12.05 -0.01
N TYR A 134 -6.11 12.54 0.27
CA TYR A 134 -6.68 13.71 -0.41
C TYR A 134 -5.89 14.99 -0.10
N SER A 135 -5.57 15.20 1.18
CA SER A 135 -4.98 16.44 1.63
C SER A 135 -3.49 16.52 1.30
N PRO A 136 -3.02 17.56 0.62
CA PRO A 136 -1.59 17.79 0.41
C PRO A 136 -0.84 18.15 1.70
N TYR A 137 -1.57 18.48 2.75
CA TYR A 137 -1.00 18.80 4.08
C TYR A 137 -0.83 17.57 4.97
N ASP A 138 -1.29 16.41 4.50
CA ASP A 138 -0.98 15.13 5.12
C ASP A 138 0.35 14.62 4.60
N CYS A 139 1.31 14.46 5.51
CA CYS A 139 2.65 13.96 5.17
C CYS A 139 2.76 12.44 5.24
N ASP A 140 1.67 11.77 5.64
CA ASP A 140 1.61 10.34 5.80
C ASP A 140 0.81 9.73 4.64
N ASN A 141 1.46 8.86 3.90
CA ASN A 141 0.87 7.97 2.92
C ASN A 141 1.22 6.53 3.28
N HIS A 142 0.62 5.56 2.63
CA HIS A 142 0.94 4.18 2.91
C HIS A 142 1.22 3.38 1.64
N VAL A 143 1.96 2.28 1.78
CA VAL A 143 2.31 1.42 0.66
C VAL A 143 1.98 -0.02 1.04
N VAL A 144 1.15 -0.65 0.23
CA VAL A 144 0.67 -2.02 0.40
C VAL A 144 0.91 -2.84 -0.86
N ASN A 145 0.56 -4.10 -0.82
CA ASN A 145 0.52 -4.94 -2.01
C ASN A 145 -0.93 -5.30 -2.38
N GLU A 146 -1.17 -5.54 -3.65
CA GLU A 146 -2.27 -6.37 -4.11
C GLU A 146 -1.69 -7.64 -4.74
N ILE A 147 -2.25 -8.78 -4.38
CA ILE A 147 -1.95 -10.07 -4.99
C ILE A 147 -3.16 -10.55 -5.79
N TYR A 148 -2.93 -11.26 -6.89
CA TYR A 148 -4.02 -11.85 -7.65
C TYR A 148 -4.18 -13.32 -7.25
N ASP A 149 -5.33 -13.64 -6.67
CA ASP A 149 -5.68 -15.01 -6.37
C ASP A 149 -6.40 -15.65 -7.56
N ARG A 150 -5.80 -16.69 -8.13
CA ARG A 150 -6.30 -17.37 -9.33
C ARG A 150 -7.57 -18.19 -9.06
N GLU A 151 -7.80 -18.64 -7.84
CA GLU A 151 -9.02 -19.38 -7.47
C GLU A 151 -10.19 -18.43 -7.29
N LEU A 152 -9.98 -17.29 -6.64
CA LEU A 152 -10.99 -16.25 -6.47
C LEU A 152 -11.17 -15.38 -7.72
N ASN A 153 -10.21 -15.44 -8.66
CA ASN A 153 -10.16 -14.60 -9.85
C ASN A 153 -10.29 -13.11 -9.50
N ASN A 154 -9.60 -12.67 -8.45
CA ASN A 154 -9.69 -11.31 -7.93
C ASN A 154 -8.35 -10.85 -7.34
N TRP A 155 -8.14 -9.52 -7.34
CA TRP A 155 -7.08 -8.89 -6.59
C TRP A 155 -7.44 -8.83 -5.11
N ILE A 156 -6.44 -9.00 -4.23
CA ILE A 156 -6.61 -8.95 -2.78
C ILE A 156 -5.53 -8.03 -2.22
N MET A 157 -5.94 -7.04 -1.43
CA MET A 157 -5.02 -6.19 -0.68
C MET A 157 -4.41 -6.96 0.49
N VAL A 158 -3.10 -6.88 0.62
CA VAL A 158 -2.32 -7.42 1.74
C VAL A 158 -1.30 -6.39 2.22
N ASP A 159 -1.16 -6.25 3.52
CA ASP A 159 -0.32 -5.24 4.16
C ASP A 159 0.71 -5.87 5.09
N LEU A 160 1.96 -5.91 4.65
CA LEU A 160 3.05 -6.46 5.46
C LEU A 160 3.41 -5.56 6.66
N THR A 161 3.04 -4.29 6.64
CA THR A 161 3.32 -3.38 7.77
C THR A 161 2.53 -3.77 9.00
N PHE A 162 1.25 -4.07 8.81
CA PHE A 162 0.34 -4.49 9.87
C PHE A 162 0.15 -6.01 9.95
N GLY A 163 0.67 -6.77 8.98
CA GLY A 163 0.42 -8.22 8.89
C GLY A 163 -1.06 -8.52 8.61
N ALA A 164 -1.71 -7.75 7.73
CA ALA A 164 -3.16 -7.69 7.67
C ALA A 164 -3.75 -7.63 6.26
N TYR A 165 -5.06 -7.83 6.17
CA TYR A 165 -5.91 -7.69 4.98
C TYR A 165 -7.33 -7.32 5.42
N PHE A 166 -8.22 -6.99 4.47
CA PHE A 166 -9.64 -6.74 4.76
C PHE A 166 -10.54 -7.85 4.23
N VAL A 167 -11.65 -8.08 4.92
CA VAL A 167 -12.72 -8.98 4.48
C VAL A 167 -14.08 -8.29 4.49
N ASP A 168 -15.01 -8.81 3.69
CA ASP A 168 -16.42 -8.46 3.73
C ASP A 168 -17.22 -9.27 4.79
N GLU A 169 -18.54 -9.04 4.83
CA GLU A 169 -19.48 -9.77 5.70
C GLU A 169 -19.57 -11.27 5.42
N LYS A 170 -19.06 -11.73 4.28
CA LYS A 170 -18.97 -13.14 3.90
C LYS A 170 -17.58 -13.73 4.14
N ARG A 171 -16.69 -12.96 4.73
CA ARG A 171 -15.27 -13.30 4.94
C ARG A 171 -14.47 -13.39 3.64
N THR A 172 -14.95 -12.78 2.57
CA THR A 172 -14.22 -12.71 1.31
C THR A 172 -13.13 -11.63 1.40
N PRO A 173 -11.87 -11.93 1.09
CA PRO A 173 -10.82 -10.93 1.08
C PRO A 173 -11.03 -9.91 -0.04
N LEU A 174 -10.68 -8.65 0.22
CA LEU A 174 -11.03 -7.49 -0.60
C LEU A 174 -9.82 -6.89 -1.31
N SER A 175 -10.06 -6.39 -2.52
CA SER A 175 -9.13 -5.51 -3.25
C SER A 175 -9.18 -4.07 -2.71
N LEU A 176 -8.18 -3.26 -3.08
CA LEU A 176 -8.15 -1.83 -2.70
C LEU A 176 -9.36 -1.04 -3.21
N LEU A 177 -9.83 -1.32 -4.41
CA LEU A 177 -11.02 -0.65 -4.95
C LEU A 177 -12.30 -1.07 -4.22
N GLU A 178 -12.44 -2.34 -3.83
CA GLU A 178 -13.57 -2.81 -3.03
C GLU A 178 -13.53 -2.22 -1.60
N ILE A 179 -12.36 -2.15 -0.98
CA ILE A 179 -12.20 -1.50 0.35
C ILE A 179 -12.62 -0.02 0.24
N ARG A 180 -12.10 0.69 -0.77
CA ARG A 180 -12.44 2.10 -1.02
C ARG A 180 -13.94 2.31 -1.24
N GLU A 181 -14.57 1.47 -2.05
CA GLU A 181 -16.01 1.51 -2.33
C GLU A 181 -16.83 1.28 -1.06
N ARG A 182 -16.45 0.29 -0.25
CA ARG A 182 -17.14 -0.02 1.01
C ARG A 182 -17.01 1.09 2.02
N LEU A 183 -15.83 1.67 2.20
CA LEU A 183 -15.62 2.84 3.05
C LEU A 183 -16.43 4.05 2.56
N ALA A 184 -16.40 4.36 1.27
CA ALA A 184 -17.16 5.46 0.68
C ALA A 184 -18.67 5.34 0.91
N ASN A 185 -19.22 4.14 0.87
CA ASN A 185 -20.64 3.86 0.97
C ASN A 185 -21.07 3.31 2.37
N ASN A 186 -20.19 3.40 3.36
CA ASN A 186 -20.42 2.91 4.71
C ASN A 186 -20.90 1.44 4.75
N ARG A 187 -20.35 0.60 3.87
CA ARG A 187 -20.63 -0.83 3.84
C ARG A 187 -19.70 -1.56 4.79
N PHE A 188 -20.12 -2.76 5.22
CA PHE A 188 -19.33 -3.55 6.15
C PHE A 188 -17.98 -3.96 5.54
N LEU A 189 -16.93 -3.82 6.32
CA LEU A 189 -15.62 -4.44 6.15
C LEU A 189 -14.99 -4.67 7.52
N ALA A 190 -14.06 -5.61 7.62
CA ALA A 190 -13.30 -5.87 8.83
C ALA A 190 -11.81 -6.05 8.48
N PHE A 191 -10.95 -5.39 9.24
CA PHE A 191 -9.51 -5.54 9.18
C PHE A 191 -9.10 -6.78 9.94
N VAL A 192 -8.25 -7.63 9.38
CA VAL A 192 -7.88 -8.95 9.91
C VAL A 192 -6.37 -9.04 10.01
N THR A 193 -5.86 -9.32 11.20
CA THR A 193 -4.45 -9.61 11.46
C THR A 193 -4.20 -11.09 11.68
N GLY A 194 -2.93 -11.49 11.89
CA GLY A 194 -2.59 -12.89 12.14
C GLY A 194 -3.10 -13.46 13.49
N GLU A 195 -3.50 -12.59 14.40
CA GLU A 195 -3.96 -12.96 15.75
C GLU A 195 -5.49 -13.00 15.86
N ASP A 196 -6.20 -12.51 14.83
CA ASP A 196 -7.65 -12.36 14.87
C ASP A 196 -8.39 -13.64 14.49
N SER A 197 -9.56 -13.87 15.15
CA SER A 197 -10.54 -14.85 14.74
C SER A 197 -11.61 -14.21 13.84
N LEU A 198 -12.02 -14.94 12.81
CA LEU A 198 -13.12 -14.54 11.95
C LEU A 198 -14.52 -14.99 12.49
N ASP A 199 -14.59 -15.49 13.72
CA ASP A 199 -15.85 -16.03 14.29
C ASP A 199 -16.88 -14.92 14.56
N ASP A 200 -16.41 -13.76 15.04
CA ASP A 200 -17.24 -12.56 15.26
C ASP A 200 -16.68 -11.36 14.51
N LEU A 201 -17.17 -11.15 13.29
CA LEU A 201 -16.74 -10.05 12.44
C LEU A 201 -17.12 -8.66 12.97
N ASN A 202 -18.18 -8.53 13.78
CA ASN A 202 -18.56 -7.24 14.35
C ASN A 202 -17.58 -6.84 15.48
N ALA A 203 -17.26 -7.76 16.38
CA ALA A 203 -16.25 -7.54 17.40
C ALA A 203 -14.89 -7.25 16.78
N LEU A 204 -14.52 -7.97 15.71
CA LEU A 204 -13.29 -7.73 14.97
C LEU A 204 -13.25 -6.31 14.36
N ARG A 205 -14.33 -5.87 13.72
CA ARG A 205 -14.42 -4.51 13.18
C ARG A 205 -14.28 -3.46 14.28
N GLU A 206 -14.92 -3.66 15.43
CA GLU A 206 -14.85 -2.73 16.55
C GLU A 206 -13.44 -2.64 17.15
N SER A 207 -12.65 -3.72 17.11
CA SER A 207 -11.27 -3.74 17.61
C SER A 207 -10.27 -3.00 16.71
N HIS A 208 -10.62 -2.76 15.44
CA HIS A 208 -9.73 -2.15 14.45
C HIS A 208 -10.33 -0.87 13.78
N LEU A 209 -11.06 -0.05 14.53
CA LEU A 209 -11.63 1.22 14.02
C LEU A 209 -10.57 2.22 13.55
N ASP A 210 -9.37 2.15 14.11
CA ASP A 210 -8.22 2.93 13.68
C ASP A 210 -7.77 2.57 12.26
N ALA A 211 -7.81 1.29 11.88
CA ALA A 211 -7.55 0.85 10.53
C ALA A 211 -8.56 1.43 9.53
N ASP A 212 -9.87 1.41 9.85
CA ASP A 212 -10.91 1.99 9.00
C ASP A 212 -10.61 3.47 8.72
N SER A 213 -10.29 4.26 9.76
CA SER A 213 -9.99 5.68 9.61
C SER A 213 -8.70 5.93 8.83
N TYR A 214 -7.67 5.11 9.06
CA TYR A 214 -6.39 5.21 8.39
C TYR A 214 -6.48 4.89 6.89
N PHE A 215 -7.17 3.81 6.55
CA PHE A 215 -7.36 3.44 5.15
C PHE A 215 -8.33 4.39 4.44
N ALA A 216 -9.43 4.83 5.07
CA ALA A 216 -10.31 5.83 4.49
C ALA A 216 -9.57 7.13 4.14
N LYS A 217 -8.62 7.56 4.98
CA LYS A 217 -7.74 8.71 4.73
C LYS A 217 -6.86 8.52 3.49
N ASN A 218 -6.25 7.35 3.35
CA ASN A 218 -5.20 7.09 2.37
C ASN A 218 -5.71 6.51 1.03
N LEU A 219 -6.97 6.08 0.93
CA LEU A 219 -7.50 5.48 -0.31
C LEU A 219 -8.07 6.52 -1.30
N PHE A 220 -7.55 7.76 -1.30
CA PHE A 220 -8.07 8.77 -2.20
C PHE A 220 -7.62 8.58 -3.64
N TYR A 221 -6.31 8.39 -3.88
CA TYR A 221 -5.76 8.04 -5.19
C TYR A 221 -4.63 7.02 -5.07
N PHE A 222 -4.25 6.40 -6.19
CA PHE A 222 -3.31 5.29 -6.23
C PHE A 222 -2.13 5.60 -7.14
N ARG A 223 -0.95 5.10 -6.76
CA ARG A 223 0.20 4.98 -7.62
C ARG A 223 0.66 3.53 -7.60
N LEU A 224 0.86 2.94 -8.77
CA LEU A 224 1.26 1.55 -8.93
C LEU A 224 2.59 1.48 -9.66
N ASP A 225 3.45 0.55 -9.29
CA ASP A 225 4.61 0.22 -10.11
C ASP A 225 4.14 -0.33 -11.45
N ARG A 226 4.65 0.24 -12.56
CA ARG A 226 4.32 -0.25 -13.91
C ARG A 226 4.97 -1.60 -14.19
N GLU A 227 6.17 -1.82 -13.63
CA GLU A 227 6.90 -3.08 -13.70
C GLU A 227 7.07 -3.66 -12.31
N ASN A 228 6.61 -4.87 -12.10
CA ASN A 228 6.80 -5.62 -10.88
C ASN A 228 7.88 -6.69 -11.12
N LYS A 229 9.07 -6.43 -10.60
CA LYS A 229 10.29 -7.23 -10.80
C LYS A 229 11.20 -7.15 -9.58
N PHE A 230 12.28 -7.90 -9.58
CA PHE A 230 13.36 -7.75 -8.59
C PHE A 230 14.02 -6.36 -8.73
N GLY A 231 14.25 -5.69 -7.60
CA GLY A 231 14.74 -4.30 -7.57
C GLY A 231 13.66 -3.28 -7.95
N GLU A 232 14.06 -2.03 -8.05
CA GLU A 232 13.14 -0.94 -8.38
C GLU A 232 12.80 -0.88 -9.88
N GLY A 233 11.57 -0.49 -10.16
CA GLY A 233 11.14 -0.04 -11.50
C GLY A 233 11.21 1.47 -11.62
N ASP A 234 11.26 1.97 -12.85
CA ASP A 234 11.47 3.39 -13.14
C ASP A 234 10.18 4.18 -13.33
N GLU A 235 9.05 3.50 -13.55
CA GLU A 235 7.78 4.15 -13.91
C GLU A 235 6.64 3.79 -12.96
N TYR A 236 5.79 4.80 -12.74
CA TYR A 236 4.56 4.65 -11.97
C TYR A 236 3.34 4.98 -12.82
N LEU A 237 2.30 4.18 -12.68
CA LEU A 237 0.97 4.50 -13.14
C LEU A 237 0.21 5.23 -12.01
N THR A 238 -0.54 6.26 -12.35
CA THR A 238 -1.34 7.00 -11.37
C THR A 238 -2.81 6.94 -11.74
N VAL A 239 -3.62 6.43 -10.82
CA VAL A 239 -5.09 6.34 -10.91
C VAL A 239 -5.67 7.32 -9.90
N CYS A 240 -6.42 8.31 -10.38
CA CYS A 240 -6.82 9.45 -9.57
C CYS A 240 -8.27 9.85 -9.86
N PRO A 241 -9.05 10.29 -8.84
CA PRO A 241 -10.38 10.86 -9.06
C PRO A 241 -10.35 12.07 -9.99
N GLU A 242 -11.48 12.29 -10.68
CA GLU A 242 -11.70 13.46 -11.53
C GLU A 242 -11.44 14.76 -10.77
N HIS A 243 -11.00 15.78 -11.50
CA HIS A 243 -10.81 17.14 -11.00
C HIS A 243 -9.75 17.34 -9.88
N TYR A 244 -8.99 16.31 -9.52
CA TYR A 244 -7.91 16.42 -8.56
C TYR A 244 -6.56 16.64 -9.26
N SER A 245 -5.89 17.77 -9.00
CA SER A 245 -4.56 18.04 -9.56
C SER A 245 -3.47 17.45 -8.68
N ILE A 246 -2.81 16.42 -9.18
CA ILE A 246 -1.67 15.78 -8.49
C ILE A 246 -0.48 16.73 -8.43
N ASN A 247 -0.22 17.47 -9.50
CA ASN A 247 0.89 18.40 -9.55
C ASN A 247 0.77 19.50 -8.49
N ARG A 248 -0.40 20.12 -8.38
CA ARG A 248 -0.67 21.13 -7.34
C ARG A 248 -0.59 20.54 -5.93
N SER A 249 -1.11 19.34 -5.76
CA SER A 249 -1.05 18.64 -4.46
C SER A 249 0.39 18.36 -4.04
N ARG A 250 1.24 17.90 -4.96
CA ARG A 250 2.67 17.66 -4.68
C ARG A 250 3.42 18.95 -4.36
N ALA A 251 3.24 20.00 -5.14
CA ALA A 251 3.85 21.28 -4.87
C ALA A 251 3.43 21.81 -3.49
N ALA A 252 2.13 21.79 -3.19
CA ALA A 252 1.59 22.20 -1.88
C ALA A 252 2.16 21.36 -0.73
N ASN A 253 2.32 20.04 -0.91
CA ASN A 253 2.92 19.17 0.09
C ASN A 253 4.38 19.53 0.36
N ILE A 254 5.17 19.79 -0.68
CA ILE A 254 6.58 20.20 -0.53
C ILE A 254 6.65 21.53 0.24
N HIS A 255 5.88 22.54 -0.16
CA HIS A 255 5.85 23.84 0.55
C HIS A 255 5.43 23.69 2.01
N TYR A 256 4.42 22.84 2.28
CA TYR A 256 3.97 22.56 3.64
C TYR A 256 5.09 21.92 4.47
N ARG A 257 5.79 20.90 3.95
CA ARG A 257 6.90 20.23 4.63
C ARG A 257 8.05 21.18 4.94
N LEU A 258 8.45 21.99 3.97
CA LEU A 258 9.49 23.02 4.16
C LEU A 258 9.14 24.02 5.25
N LYS A 259 7.85 24.30 5.44
CA LYS A 259 7.35 25.21 6.48
C LYS A 259 7.29 24.53 7.85
N GLN A 260 6.83 23.29 7.92
CA GLN A 260 6.59 22.59 9.20
C GLN A 260 7.86 21.95 9.77
N TYR A 261 8.79 21.55 8.90
CA TYR A 261 10.00 20.82 9.27
C TYR A 261 11.27 21.50 8.72
N PRO A 262 11.48 22.79 8.99
CA PRO A 262 12.57 23.56 8.37
C PRO A 262 13.97 22.99 8.67
N GLU A 263 14.17 22.42 9.85
CA GLU A 263 15.45 21.83 10.26
C GLU A 263 15.77 20.54 9.50
N PHE A 264 14.75 19.74 9.21
CA PHE A 264 14.90 18.48 8.48
C PHE A 264 15.33 18.71 7.02
N TYR A 265 14.84 19.79 6.40
CA TYR A 265 15.11 20.11 4.98
C TYR A 265 16.17 21.21 4.81
N GLY A 266 16.79 21.70 5.88
CA GLY A 266 17.61 22.92 5.89
C GLY A 266 18.70 23.00 4.83
N GLU A 267 19.54 21.98 4.69
CA GLU A 267 20.63 21.92 3.71
C GLU A 267 20.14 21.71 2.27
N HIS A 268 18.96 21.13 2.08
CA HIS A 268 18.37 20.82 0.76
C HIS A 268 17.17 21.71 0.41
N ARG A 269 16.96 22.79 1.16
CA ARG A 269 15.77 23.65 1.00
C ARG A 269 15.61 24.17 -0.41
N GLU A 270 16.67 24.67 -1.01
CA GLU A 270 16.64 25.22 -2.37
C GLU A 270 16.26 24.17 -3.42
N ASP A 271 16.72 22.94 -3.27
CA ASP A 271 16.36 21.83 -4.16
C ASP A 271 14.88 21.46 -4.05
N TYR A 272 14.33 21.47 -2.82
CA TYR A 272 12.90 21.23 -2.61
C TYR A 272 12.03 22.39 -3.13
N GLU A 273 12.43 23.64 -2.94
CA GLU A 273 11.72 24.81 -3.48
C GLU A 273 11.72 24.78 -5.02
N LYS A 274 12.84 24.44 -5.64
CA LYS A 274 12.95 24.23 -7.08
C LYS A 274 12.06 23.08 -7.54
N ASN A 275 12.04 21.96 -6.84
CA ASN A 275 11.19 20.82 -7.14
C ASN A 275 9.69 21.20 -7.05
N ALA A 276 9.27 21.96 -6.04
CA ALA A 276 7.90 22.46 -5.94
C ALA A 276 7.52 23.33 -7.15
N ALA A 277 8.39 24.27 -7.53
CA ALA A 277 8.18 25.12 -8.70
C ALA A 277 8.11 24.32 -10.01
N GLU A 278 8.93 23.27 -10.14
CA GLU A 278 8.86 22.35 -11.28
C GLU A 278 7.51 21.61 -11.34
N TRP A 279 6.98 21.15 -10.20
CA TRP A 279 5.65 20.53 -10.15
C TRP A 279 4.53 21.49 -10.54
N GLU A 280 4.61 22.76 -10.13
CA GLU A 280 3.64 23.79 -10.50
C GLU A 280 3.68 24.11 -12.00
N ALA A 281 4.87 24.11 -12.59
CA ALA A 281 5.09 24.47 -14.00
C ALA A 281 4.82 23.33 -14.99
N LYS A 282 4.88 22.07 -14.54
CA LYS A 282 4.65 20.89 -15.41
C LYS A 282 3.18 20.80 -15.83
N ALA A 283 2.97 20.31 -17.05
CA ALA A 283 1.67 19.81 -17.44
C ALA A 283 1.21 18.71 -16.44
N GLU A 284 -0.09 18.59 -16.21
CA GLU A 284 -0.63 17.55 -15.33
C GLU A 284 -0.12 16.17 -15.76
N ILE A 285 0.29 15.36 -14.79
CA ILE A 285 0.82 14.02 -15.12
C ILE A 285 -0.25 13.19 -15.81
N SER A 286 0.20 12.38 -16.77
CA SER A 286 -0.66 11.42 -17.43
C SER A 286 -1.22 10.42 -16.41
N ARG A 287 -2.50 10.10 -16.54
CA ARG A 287 -3.21 9.17 -15.66
C ARG A 287 -3.48 7.88 -16.39
N ALA A 288 -3.40 6.79 -15.66
CA ALA A 288 -3.89 5.50 -16.12
C ALA A 288 -5.40 5.42 -15.88
N ASP A 289 -6.10 4.73 -16.76
CA ASP A 289 -7.50 4.39 -16.55
C ASP A 289 -7.63 3.43 -15.35
N VAL A 290 -8.69 3.59 -14.55
CA VAL A 290 -8.90 2.76 -13.35
C VAL A 290 -9.00 1.27 -13.65
N SER A 291 -9.37 0.91 -14.89
CA SER A 291 -9.42 -0.50 -15.35
C SER A 291 -8.08 -1.22 -15.18
N VAL A 292 -6.94 -0.51 -15.15
CA VAL A 292 -5.63 -1.11 -14.89
C VAL A 292 -5.58 -1.84 -13.54
N MET A 293 -6.37 -1.37 -12.57
CA MET A 293 -6.47 -2.01 -11.25
C MET A 293 -7.38 -3.25 -11.26
N LEU A 294 -8.25 -3.39 -12.25
CA LEU A 294 -9.22 -4.48 -12.39
C LEU A 294 -8.76 -5.57 -13.35
N LYS A 295 -7.82 -5.27 -14.24
CA LYS A 295 -7.34 -6.23 -15.25
C LYS A 295 -6.79 -7.49 -14.59
N THR A 296 -7.23 -8.65 -15.10
CA THR A 296 -6.58 -9.93 -14.82
C THR A 296 -5.16 -9.87 -15.37
N PRO A 297 -4.14 -10.24 -14.59
CA PRO A 297 -2.78 -10.25 -15.10
C PRO A 297 -2.62 -11.28 -16.20
N ILE A 298 -1.91 -10.90 -17.26
CA ILE A 298 -1.64 -11.78 -18.40
C ILE A 298 -0.26 -12.40 -18.17
N ALA A 299 -0.19 -13.73 -18.37
CA ALA A 299 1.05 -14.51 -18.25
C ALA A 299 2.05 -14.16 -19.37
#